data_9ee4bf753c5d025e763045adde4147cc
#
_entry.id   9ee4bf753c5d025e763045adde4147cc
#
_cell.length_a   1.000
_cell.length_b   1.000
_cell.length_c   1.000
_cell.angle_alpha   90.00
_cell.angle_beta   90.00
_cell.angle_gamma   90.00
#
_symmetry.space_group_name_H-M   'P 1'
#
loop_
_entity.id
_entity.type
_entity.pdbx_description
1 polymer ?
#
loop_
_entity_poly.entity_id
_entity_poly.type
_entity_poly.pdbx_seq_one_letter_code
_entity_poly.pdbx_strand_id
1 'polypeptide(L)'
;ERYAASEELRGVVRDSARRPDAPGLVFSSHDFGGRPPDLARRLGRMRADPAASVLKIAYRARSLRDNLELFDILLERDRPTIALAMGEFGLASRVLAPKFGGFLTFASLSRESVTAPGQPTIEELVGRYRFRSIGPGTRVYGVAGWPVAQSLSPVIHNAGFEAIGHDGVYLPMPIAADESAPDASYASFKATVLAMMEHPRLDLSGLSVTIPHKQNLVRLAREQGWRLDPLSSLCGSANTLAISPSAEGPSASRSAAVFNTDARAAVECLRGVGVVPKGLHVGLIGAGGVAGAIGFALALGGASLTIFNRSAEAARNLADRISRETGATANRREQKFQVSLDIK
;
A
#
# COMPACT_ATOMS: atom_id res chain seq x y z
N GLU A 1 5.12 22.10 -23.45
CA GLU A 1 4.69 23.52 -23.66
C GLU A 1 5.74 24.33 -24.46
N ARG A 2 7.02 24.32 -24.05
CA ARG A 2 8.09 25.09 -24.76
C ARG A 2 8.24 24.64 -26.22
N TYR A 3 8.22 23.32 -26.50
CA TYR A 3 8.27 22.80 -27.85
C TYR A 3 7.06 23.23 -28.69
N ALA A 4 5.86 23.16 -28.16
CA ALA A 4 4.64 23.55 -28.85
C ALA A 4 4.57 25.07 -29.12
N ALA A 5 5.24 25.88 -28.32
CA ALA A 5 5.28 27.34 -28.43
C ALA A 5 6.39 27.87 -29.35
N SER A 6 7.43 27.05 -29.67
CA SER A 6 8.59 27.48 -30.47
C SER A 6 8.60 26.87 -31.87
N GLU A 7 8.40 27.70 -32.87
CA GLU A 7 8.48 27.30 -34.27
C GLU A 7 9.91 26.91 -34.69
N GLU A 8 10.90 27.61 -34.15
CA GLU A 8 12.32 27.32 -34.34
C GLU A 8 12.69 25.92 -33.82
N LEU A 9 12.28 25.58 -32.59
CA LEU A 9 12.49 24.24 -32.04
C LEU A 9 11.80 23.17 -32.87
N ARG A 10 10.58 23.43 -33.36
CA ARG A 10 9.88 22.50 -34.24
C ARG A 10 10.59 22.33 -35.56
N GLY A 11 11.18 23.39 -36.09
CA GLY A 11 12.02 23.33 -37.30
C GLY A 11 13.25 22.44 -37.14
N VAL A 12 14.03 22.70 -36.09
CA VAL A 12 15.23 21.89 -35.75
C VAL A 12 14.89 20.43 -35.57
N VAL A 13 13.79 20.12 -34.87
CA VAL A 13 13.32 18.76 -34.65
C VAL A 13 12.94 18.07 -35.99
N ARG A 14 12.17 18.73 -36.81
CA ARG A 14 11.78 18.19 -38.17
C ARG A 14 12.98 17.93 -39.04
N ASP A 15 13.93 18.83 -39.06
CA ASP A 15 15.15 18.67 -39.88
C ASP A 15 16.06 17.58 -39.34
N SER A 16 16.16 17.44 -38.02
CA SER A 16 16.87 16.35 -37.35
C SER A 16 16.22 14.98 -37.65
N ALA A 17 14.89 14.89 -37.59
CA ALA A 17 14.14 13.66 -37.86
C ALA A 17 14.25 13.12 -39.29
N ARG A 18 14.71 13.94 -40.24
CA ARG A 18 14.96 13.52 -41.63
C ARG A 18 16.25 12.73 -41.85
N ARG A 19 17.12 12.67 -40.86
CA ARG A 19 18.38 11.92 -40.92
C ARG A 19 18.12 10.43 -40.69
N PRO A 20 18.77 9.52 -41.40
CA PRO A 20 18.61 8.08 -41.22
C PRO A 20 19.00 7.58 -39.83
N ASP A 21 19.91 8.30 -39.17
CA ASP A 21 20.46 8.03 -37.84
C ASP A 21 19.91 8.97 -36.76
N ALA A 22 18.79 9.63 -37.01
CA ALA A 22 18.21 10.59 -36.10
C ALA A 22 17.81 9.95 -34.73
N PRO A 23 18.21 10.54 -33.62
CA PRO A 23 17.76 10.06 -32.33
C PRO A 23 16.24 10.23 -32.16
N GLY A 24 15.61 9.27 -31.51
CA GLY A 24 14.20 9.36 -31.16
C GLY A 24 13.93 10.48 -30.14
N LEU A 25 12.80 11.18 -30.29
CA LEU A 25 12.44 12.30 -29.44
C LEU A 25 11.50 11.89 -28.31
N VAL A 26 11.85 12.26 -27.08
CA VAL A 26 10.99 12.09 -25.92
C VAL A 26 10.19 13.37 -25.67
N PHE A 27 8.89 13.31 -25.91
CA PHE A 27 7.99 14.39 -25.51
C PHE A 27 7.60 14.21 -24.07
N SER A 28 7.84 15.23 -23.24
CA SER A 28 7.73 15.14 -21.81
C SER A 28 6.82 16.20 -21.23
N SER A 29 5.86 15.78 -20.39
CA SER A 29 5.03 16.63 -19.56
C SER A 29 5.29 16.32 -18.09
N HIS A 30 5.71 17.33 -17.32
CA HIS A 30 5.92 17.24 -15.89
C HIS A 30 5.03 18.22 -15.15
N ASP A 31 4.42 17.77 -14.05
CA ASP A 31 3.67 18.64 -13.16
C ASP A 31 4.00 18.30 -11.69
N PHE A 32 4.64 19.24 -11.01
CA PHE A 32 5.06 19.08 -9.62
C PHE A 32 3.94 19.45 -8.62
N GLY A 33 2.88 20.09 -9.09
CA GLY A 33 1.73 20.46 -8.27
C GLY A 33 0.72 19.35 -8.05
N GLY A 34 0.64 18.40 -8.99
CA GLY A 34 -0.32 17.30 -8.95
C GLY A 34 -0.67 16.79 -10.34
N ARG A 35 -1.77 16.02 -10.43
CA ARG A 35 -2.35 15.64 -11.71
C ARG A 35 -2.81 16.88 -12.47
N PRO A 36 -2.32 17.13 -13.71
CA PRO A 36 -2.79 18.27 -14.49
C PRO A 36 -4.29 18.16 -14.80
N PRO A 37 -5.08 19.23 -14.67
CA PRO A 37 -6.50 19.20 -15.01
C PRO A 37 -6.75 18.90 -16.49
N ASP A 38 -5.79 19.25 -17.34
CA ASP A 38 -5.85 19.06 -18.80
C ASP A 38 -4.99 17.89 -19.31
N LEU A 39 -4.73 16.88 -18.46
CA LEU A 39 -3.86 15.75 -18.77
C LEU A 39 -4.25 15.04 -20.08
N ALA A 40 -5.53 14.73 -20.27
CA ALA A 40 -6.02 14.08 -21.49
C ALA A 40 -5.73 14.92 -22.74
N ARG A 41 -5.93 16.23 -22.67
CA ARG A 41 -5.63 17.16 -23.78
C ARG A 41 -4.12 17.23 -24.06
N ARG A 42 -3.28 17.27 -23.03
CA ARG A 42 -1.82 17.24 -23.17
C ARG A 42 -1.37 15.96 -23.85
N LEU A 43 -1.86 14.82 -23.38
CA LEU A 43 -1.54 13.51 -23.94
C LEU A 43 -2.00 13.40 -25.40
N GLY A 44 -3.23 13.84 -25.73
CA GLY A 44 -3.73 13.89 -27.09
C GLY A 44 -2.86 14.71 -28.04
N ARG A 45 -2.40 15.89 -27.60
CA ARG A 45 -1.46 16.72 -28.38
C ARG A 45 -0.11 16.03 -28.60
N MET A 46 0.41 15.37 -27.55
CA MET A 46 1.68 14.63 -27.65
C MET A 46 1.57 13.44 -28.59
N ARG A 47 0.45 12.72 -28.56
CA ARG A 47 0.16 11.60 -29.47
C ARG A 47 0.00 12.04 -30.94
N ALA A 48 -0.62 13.20 -31.15
CA ALA A 48 -0.85 13.73 -32.50
C ALA A 48 0.43 14.23 -33.20
N ASP A 49 1.51 14.46 -32.46
CA ASP A 49 2.76 14.94 -33.06
C ASP A 49 3.59 13.77 -33.61
N PRO A 50 3.84 13.71 -34.94
CA PRO A 50 4.59 12.61 -35.57
C PRO A 50 6.06 12.57 -35.15
N ALA A 51 6.63 13.66 -34.64
CA ALA A 51 8.01 13.71 -34.18
C ALA A 51 8.20 13.03 -32.81
N ALA A 52 7.14 12.74 -32.09
CA ALA A 52 7.21 12.09 -30.77
C ALA A 52 7.47 10.58 -30.92
N SER A 53 8.69 10.17 -30.68
CA SER A 53 9.08 8.74 -30.64
C SER A 53 8.70 8.09 -29.32
N VAL A 54 8.82 8.82 -28.19
CA VAL A 54 8.48 8.37 -26.85
C VAL A 54 7.65 9.45 -26.16
N LEU A 55 6.60 9.04 -25.46
CA LEU A 55 5.83 9.94 -24.61
C LEU A 55 6.24 9.77 -23.15
N LYS A 56 6.35 10.87 -22.43
CA LYS A 56 6.63 10.86 -20.98
C LYS A 56 5.66 11.75 -20.24
N ILE A 57 4.90 11.14 -19.33
CA ILE A 57 4.00 11.80 -18.39
C ILE A 57 4.54 11.59 -16.97
N ALA A 58 4.72 12.68 -16.24
CA ALA A 58 5.11 12.63 -14.84
C ALA A 58 4.36 13.72 -14.05
N TYR A 59 3.70 13.34 -12.97
CA TYR A 59 3.07 14.29 -12.07
C TYR A 59 3.19 13.87 -10.60
N ARG A 60 3.03 14.81 -9.69
CA ARG A 60 3.04 14.52 -8.26
C ARG A 60 1.75 13.81 -7.87
N ALA A 61 1.86 12.60 -7.30
CA ALA A 61 0.72 11.91 -6.72
C ALA A 61 0.32 12.55 -5.38
N ARG A 62 -0.96 12.72 -5.15
CA ARG A 62 -1.58 13.16 -3.90
C ARG A 62 -2.16 11.98 -3.11
N SER A 63 -2.39 10.89 -3.79
CA SER A 63 -2.88 9.63 -3.24
C SER A 63 -2.34 8.44 -4.03
N LEU A 64 -2.43 7.25 -3.46
CA LEU A 64 -2.07 6.01 -4.14
C LEU A 64 -2.93 5.78 -5.40
N ARG A 65 -4.17 6.26 -5.42
CA ARG A 65 -5.10 6.14 -6.57
C ARG A 65 -4.62 6.87 -7.82
N ASP A 66 -3.82 7.92 -7.65
CA ASP A 66 -3.30 8.69 -8.79
C ASP A 66 -2.38 7.83 -9.71
N ASN A 67 -1.90 6.68 -9.22
CA ASN A 67 -1.15 5.74 -10.06
C ASN A 67 -2.04 4.95 -11.04
N LEU A 68 -3.33 4.77 -10.74
CA LEU A 68 -4.22 3.95 -11.57
C LEU A 68 -4.40 4.56 -12.96
N GLU A 69 -4.60 5.88 -13.05
CA GLU A 69 -4.68 6.58 -14.36
C GLU A 69 -3.37 6.45 -15.16
N LEU A 70 -2.21 6.42 -14.48
CA LEU A 70 -0.93 6.20 -15.17
C LEU A 70 -0.82 4.78 -15.72
N PHE A 71 -1.39 3.81 -15.03
CA PHE A 71 -1.49 2.43 -15.52
C PHE A 71 -2.40 2.35 -16.75
N ASP A 72 -3.54 3.04 -16.74
CA ASP A 72 -4.44 3.12 -17.89
C ASP A 72 -3.75 3.78 -19.09
N ILE A 73 -3.02 4.87 -18.89
CA ILE A 73 -2.22 5.53 -19.94
C ILE A 73 -1.20 4.55 -20.56
N LEU A 74 -0.56 3.71 -19.74
CA LEU A 74 0.37 2.70 -20.23
C LEU A 74 -0.34 1.57 -20.99
N LEU A 75 -1.51 1.15 -20.55
CA LEU A 75 -2.31 0.12 -21.24
C LEU A 75 -2.83 0.61 -22.61
N GLU A 76 -3.21 1.88 -22.70
CA GLU A 76 -3.74 2.52 -23.91
C GLU A 76 -2.66 3.10 -24.84
N ARG A 77 -1.39 2.81 -24.58
CA ARG A 77 -0.30 3.40 -25.38
C ARG A 77 -0.33 2.96 -26.84
N ASP A 78 -0.07 3.88 -27.72
CA ASP A 78 0.13 3.68 -29.16
C ASP A 78 1.62 3.63 -29.58
N ARG A 79 2.49 4.04 -28.67
CA ARG A 79 3.96 4.08 -28.85
C ARG A 79 4.66 3.92 -27.50
N PRO A 80 6.01 3.78 -27.48
CA PRO A 80 6.77 3.72 -26.23
C PRO A 80 6.38 4.86 -25.30
N THR A 81 5.90 4.54 -24.09
CA THR A 81 5.35 5.52 -23.17
C THR A 81 5.91 5.30 -21.78
N ILE A 82 6.27 6.40 -21.13
CA ILE A 82 6.70 6.48 -19.73
C ILE A 82 5.59 7.21 -18.99
N ALA A 83 4.99 6.56 -18.00
CA ALA A 83 3.99 7.19 -17.14
C ALA A 83 4.32 6.89 -15.68
N LEU A 84 4.62 7.92 -14.90
CA LEU A 84 5.02 7.75 -13.50
C LEU A 84 4.54 8.91 -12.62
N ALA A 85 4.31 8.58 -11.36
CA ALA A 85 4.02 9.55 -10.34
C ALA A 85 5.28 9.89 -9.52
N MET A 86 5.31 11.10 -9.02
CA MET A 86 6.34 11.62 -8.11
C MET A 86 5.79 11.69 -6.68
N GLY A 87 6.70 11.76 -5.71
CA GLY A 87 6.36 11.83 -4.30
C GLY A 87 6.12 10.47 -3.67
N GLU A 88 5.78 10.49 -2.38
CA GLU A 88 5.64 9.30 -1.55
C GLU A 88 4.57 8.32 -2.06
N PHE A 89 3.48 8.85 -2.61
CA PHE A 89 2.40 8.04 -3.18
C PHE A 89 2.72 7.48 -4.58
N GLY A 90 3.83 7.88 -5.20
CA GLY A 90 4.15 7.59 -6.60
C GLY A 90 4.97 6.32 -6.85
N LEU A 91 5.47 5.66 -5.81
CA LEU A 91 6.38 4.52 -5.94
C LEU A 91 5.77 3.37 -6.76
N ALA A 92 4.46 3.11 -6.59
CA ALA A 92 3.78 2.02 -7.27
C ALA A 92 3.90 2.13 -8.81
N SER A 93 3.74 3.33 -9.39
CA SER A 93 3.86 3.53 -10.84
C SER A 93 5.27 3.27 -11.38
N ARG A 94 6.29 3.50 -10.54
CA ARG A 94 7.69 3.25 -10.91
C ARG A 94 8.04 1.77 -10.89
N VAL A 95 7.62 1.07 -9.84
CA VAL A 95 7.89 -0.35 -9.64
C VAL A 95 7.05 -1.21 -10.60
N LEU A 96 5.78 -0.87 -10.78
CA LEU A 96 4.86 -1.64 -11.63
C LEU A 96 4.91 -1.25 -13.11
N ALA A 97 5.80 -0.35 -13.54
CA ALA A 97 5.94 0.03 -14.94
C ALA A 97 6.04 -1.18 -15.90
N PRO A 98 6.83 -2.24 -15.63
CA PRO A 98 6.89 -3.42 -16.51
C PRO A 98 5.56 -4.17 -16.60
N LYS A 99 4.79 -4.25 -15.51
CA LYS A 99 3.48 -4.92 -15.50
C LYS A 99 2.51 -4.29 -16.51
N PHE A 100 2.56 -2.98 -16.66
CA PHE A 100 1.70 -2.21 -17.56
C PHE A 100 2.35 -1.87 -18.90
N GLY A 101 3.53 -2.43 -19.18
CA GLY A 101 4.26 -2.23 -20.44
C GLY A 101 4.86 -0.83 -20.58
N GLY A 102 5.22 -0.19 -19.47
CA GLY A 102 5.98 1.05 -19.46
C GLY A 102 7.32 0.89 -20.15
N PHE A 103 7.71 1.87 -20.98
CA PHE A 103 8.95 1.82 -21.76
C PHE A 103 10.19 1.77 -20.88
N LEU A 104 10.21 2.57 -19.81
CA LEU A 104 11.25 2.54 -18.76
C LEU A 104 10.73 3.19 -17.47
N THR A 105 11.52 3.05 -16.40
CA THR A 105 11.37 3.79 -15.15
C THR A 105 12.63 4.54 -14.79
N PHE A 106 12.58 5.37 -13.76
CA PHE A 106 13.71 6.16 -13.28
C PHE A 106 14.10 5.76 -11.87
N ALA A 107 15.36 5.48 -11.66
CA ALA A 107 15.97 5.22 -10.37
C ALA A 107 17.20 6.10 -10.17
N SER A 108 17.62 6.31 -8.94
CA SER A 108 18.88 6.97 -8.61
C SER A 108 20.00 5.94 -8.36
N LEU A 109 21.24 6.34 -8.50
CA LEU A 109 22.40 5.50 -8.15
C LEU A 109 22.50 5.34 -6.63
N SER A 110 22.26 6.42 -5.90
CA SER A 110 22.28 6.45 -4.44
C SER A 110 21.16 7.38 -3.92
N ARG A 111 20.99 7.42 -2.61
CA ARG A 111 19.98 8.30 -1.99
C ARG A 111 20.35 9.79 -2.12
N GLU A 112 21.65 10.10 -2.20
CA GLU A 112 22.17 11.46 -2.38
C GLU A 112 21.97 11.97 -3.81
N SER A 113 21.86 11.06 -4.79
CA SER A 113 21.68 11.38 -6.22
C SER A 113 20.23 11.39 -6.69
N VAL A 114 19.26 11.44 -5.76
CA VAL A 114 17.83 11.48 -6.08
C VAL A 114 17.49 12.76 -6.84
N THR A 115 16.91 12.62 -8.03
CA THR A 115 16.54 13.75 -8.91
C THR A 115 15.06 14.12 -8.84
N ALA A 116 14.23 13.29 -8.22
CA ALA A 116 12.80 13.54 -8.05
C ALA A 116 12.29 12.93 -6.74
N PRO A 117 11.35 13.57 -6.03
CA PRO A 117 10.76 13.03 -4.81
C PRO A 117 10.18 11.63 -5.01
N GLY A 118 10.44 10.72 -4.04
CA GLY A 118 9.96 9.34 -4.09
C GLY A 118 10.63 8.44 -5.12
N GLN A 119 11.77 8.87 -5.69
CA GLN A 119 12.56 8.04 -6.61
C GLN A 119 13.33 6.98 -5.81
N PRO A 120 13.14 5.68 -6.09
CA PRO A 120 13.93 4.61 -5.46
C PRO A 120 15.34 4.56 -6.04
N THR A 121 16.27 3.95 -5.31
CA THR A 121 17.57 3.60 -5.87
C THR A 121 17.48 2.39 -6.79
N ILE A 122 18.49 2.18 -7.64
CA ILE A 122 18.60 0.97 -8.48
C ILE A 122 18.61 -0.29 -7.61
N GLU A 123 19.34 -0.25 -6.50
CA GLU A 123 19.41 -1.35 -5.54
C GLU A 123 18.02 -1.67 -4.95
N GLU A 124 17.27 -0.65 -4.55
CA GLU A 124 15.89 -0.82 -4.06
C GLU A 124 14.97 -1.41 -5.13
N LEU A 125 15.04 -0.93 -6.37
CA LEU A 125 14.21 -1.47 -7.45
C LEU A 125 14.53 -2.94 -7.73
N VAL A 126 15.79 -3.27 -7.91
CA VAL A 126 16.20 -4.62 -8.32
C VAL A 126 16.17 -5.60 -7.16
N GLY A 127 16.72 -5.22 -6.00
CA GLY A 127 16.81 -6.08 -4.82
C GLY A 127 15.52 -6.14 -4.04
N ARG A 128 15.02 -4.99 -3.55
CA ARG A 128 13.83 -4.97 -2.68
C ARG A 128 12.54 -5.30 -3.40
N TYR A 129 12.35 -4.80 -4.64
CA TYR A 129 11.09 -4.93 -5.38
C TYR A 129 11.15 -5.94 -6.52
N ARG A 130 12.26 -6.63 -6.73
CA ARG A 130 12.40 -7.64 -7.78
C ARG A 130 11.99 -7.12 -9.16
N PHE A 131 12.31 -5.86 -9.49
CA PHE A 131 11.82 -5.14 -10.67
C PHE A 131 11.95 -5.94 -11.98
N ARG A 132 13.06 -6.69 -12.14
CA ARG A 132 13.32 -7.49 -13.36
C ARG A 132 12.42 -8.71 -13.52
N SER A 133 11.77 -9.16 -12.44
CA SER A 133 10.84 -10.29 -12.45
C SER A 133 9.40 -9.86 -12.69
N ILE A 134 9.12 -8.55 -12.73
CA ILE A 134 7.77 -8.03 -12.86
C ILE A 134 7.32 -8.09 -14.30
N GLY A 135 6.20 -8.77 -14.56
CA GLY A 135 5.56 -8.89 -15.86
C GLY A 135 4.06 -8.66 -15.79
N PRO A 136 3.35 -8.77 -16.92
CA PRO A 136 1.90 -8.53 -17.00
C PRO A 136 1.07 -9.42 -16.05
N GLY A 137 1.53 -10.65 -15.76
CA GLY A 137 0.85 -11.61 -14.88
C GLY A 137 1.21 -11.50 -13.42
N THR A 138 2.21 -10.68 -13.05
CA THR A 138 2.68 -10.57 -11.67
C THR A 138 1.58 -10.08 -10.74
N ARG A 139 1.29 -10.82 -9.67
CA ARG A 139 0.30 -10.45 -8.66
C ARG A 139 0.83 -9.35 -7.75
N VAL A 140 -0.03 -8.42 -7.37
CA VAL A 140 0.34 -7.28 -6.55
C VAL A 140 -0.16 -7.47 -5.12
N TYR A 141 0.75 -7.25 -4.18
CA TYR A 141 0.51 -7.25 -2.74
C TYR A 141 1.08 -5.99 -2.12
N GLY A 142 0.69 -5.67 -0.89
CA GLY A 142 1.30 -4.53 -0.23
C GLY A 142 0.96 -4.36 1.24
N VAL A 143 1.65 -3.39 1.86
CA VAL A 143 1.32 -2.91 3.20
C VAL A 143 0.63 -1.56 3.09
N ALA A 144 -0.66 -1.53 3.47
CA ALA A 144 -1.50 -0.33 3.47
C ALA A 144 -1.52 0.30 4.87
N GLY A 145 -1.24 1.59 4.95
CA GLY A 145 -1.21 2.34 6.20
C GLY A 145 -0.49 3.68 6.07
N TRP A 146 -0.21 4.33 7.22
CA TRP A 146 0.46 5.63 7.25
C TRP A 146 1.20 5.88 8.59
N PRO A 147 2.50 6.19 8.57
CA PRO A 147 3.44 6.04 7.45
C PRO A 147 3.81 4.57 7.22
N VAL A 148 4.23 4.20 5.99
CA VAL A 148 4.64 2.83 5.62
C VAL A 148 6.00 2.73 4.93
N ALA A 149 6.66 3.85 4.69
CA ALA A 149 7.95 3.87 3.98
C ALA A 149 9.06 3.09 4.69
N GLN A 150 9.02 3.05 6.03
CA GLN A 150 9.98 2.34 6.88
C GLN A 150 9.69 0.85 7.05
N SER A 151 8.57 0.35 6.51
CA SER A 151 8.16 -1.04 6.70
C SER A 151 9.16 -2.01 6.07
N LEU A 152 9.52 -3.05 6.83
CA LEU A 152 10.34 -4.17 6.34
C LEU A 152 9.54 -5.22 5.57
N SER A 153 8.20 -5.12 5.60
CA SER A 153 7.33 -6.09 4.91
C SER A 153 7.68 -6.29 3.43
N PRO A 154 7.99 -5.25 2.63
CA PRO A 154 8.40 -5.46 1.24
C PRO A 154 9.66 -6.33 1.10
N VAL A 155 10.64 -6.16 1.99
CA VAL A 155 11.88 -6.97 1.96
C VAL A 155 11.55 -8.43 2.26
N ILE A 156 10.79 -8.68 3.33
CA ILE A 156 10.46 -10.04 3.80
C ILE A 156 9.60 -10.78 2.77
N HIS A 157 8.52 -10.16 2.30
CA HIS A 157 7.60 -10.82 1.38
C HIS A 157 8.20 -11.03 -0.01
N ASN A 158 8.93 -10.05 -0.55
CA ASN A 158 9.54 -10.20 -1.86
C ASN A 158 10.65 -11.28 -1.87
N ALA A 159 11.44 -11.38 -0.81
CA ALA A 159 12.38 -12.49 -0.63
C ALA A 159 11.66 -13.84 -0.48
N GLY A 160 10.54 -13.88 0.27
CA GLY A 160 9.70 -15.07 0.39
C GLY A 160 9.10 -15.49 -0.95
N PHE A 161 8.59 -14.56 -1.75
CA PHE A 161 8.06 -14.83 -3.09
C PHE A 161 9.13 -15.42 -4.01
N GLU A 162 10.34 -14.89 -3.96
CA GLU A 162 11.47 -15.43 -4.71
C GLU A 162 11.81 -16.85 -4.27
N ALA A 163 11.91 -17.10 -2.97
CA ALA A 163 12.27 -18.40 -2.42
C ALA A 163 11.28 -19.52 -2.78
N ILE A 164 9.98 -19.19 -2.94
CA ILE A 164 8.95 -20.19 -3.29
C ILE A 164 8.54 -20.13 -4.78
N GLY A 165 9.23 -19.34 -5.61
CA GLY A 165 8.90 -19.20 -7.03
C GLY A 165 7.55 -18.54 -7.30
N HIS A 166 7.01 -17.73 -6.36
CA HIS A 166 5.74 -17.03 -6.56
C HIS A 166 5.90 -15.79 -7.43
N ASP A 167 5.11 -15.69 -8.50
CA ASP A 167 5.04 -14.49 -9.35
C ASP A 167 4.21 -13.40 -8.67
N GLY A 168 4.85 -12.70 -7.74
CA GLY A 168 4.24 -11.63 -6.97
C GLY A 168 5.24 -10.53 -6.63
N VAL A 169 4.71 -9.33 -6.42
CA VAL A 169 5.47 -8.18 -5.90
C VAL A 169 4.73 -7.56 -4.72
N TYR A 170 5.47 -7.23 -3.68
CA TYR A 170 4.95 -6.61 -2.47
C TYR A 170 5.49 -5.19 -2.32
N LEU A 171 4.58 -4.21 -2.16
CA LEU A 171 4.89 -2.77 -2.17
C LEU A 171 4.42 -2.07 -0.89
N PRO A 172 5.07 -0.97 -0.47
CA PRO A 172 4.44 -0.02 0.42
C PRO A 172 3.29 0.69 -0.31
N MET A 173 2.14 0.75 0.33
CA MET A 173 0.92 1.37 -0.18
C MET A 173 0.45 2.44 0.80
N PRO A 174 1.02 3.65 0.74
CA PRO A 174 0.68 4.70 1.66
C PRO A 174 -0.77 5.15 1.45
N ILE A 175 -1.56 5.12 2.51
CA ILE A 175 -2.92 5.68 2.57
C ILE A 175 -2.95 6.63 3.75
N ALA A 176 -2.87 7.92 3.46
CA ALA A 176 -2.83 8.94 4.50
C ALA A 176 -4.11 8.95 5.34
N ALA A 177 -3.96 9.30 6.59
CA ALA A 177 -5.04 9.48 7.53
C ALA A 177 -4.84 10.75 8.34
N ASP A 178 -5.94 11.37 8.73
CA ASP A 178 -6.01 12.49 9.64
C ASP A 178 -6.80 12.05 10.89
N GLU A 179 -6.14 12.05 12.03
CA GLU A 179 -6.75 11.65 13.30
C GLU A 179 -7.88 12.61 13.72
N SER A 180 -7.85 13.87 13.26
CA SER A 180 -8.90 14.86 13.50
C SER A 180 -10.14 14.65 12.62
N ALA A 181 -10.01 13.85 11.54
CA ALA A 181 -11.07 13.58 10.57
C ALA A 181 -11.21 12.06 10.28
N PRO A 182 -11.61 11.23 11.25
CA PRO A 182 -11.60 9.77 11.13
C PRO A 182 -12.52 9.26 10.01
N ASP A 183 -13.67 9.88 9.78
CA ASP A 183 -14.57 9.47 8.69
C ASP A 183 -14.02 9.83 7.30
N ALA A 184 -13.34 10.95 7.14
CA ALA A 184 -12.64 11.29 5.90
C ALA A 184 -11.47 10.33 5.65
N SER A 185 -10.73 9.97 6.70
CA SER A 185 -9.67 8.97 6.64
C SER A 185 -10.21 7.59 6.24
N TYR A 186 -11.35 7.19 6.80
CA TYR A 186 -12.04 5.96 6.39
C TYR A 186 -12.52 6.02 4.93
N ALA A 187 -13.13 7.11 4.51
CA ALA A 187 -13.59 7.28 3.13
C ALA A 187 -12.42 7.18 2.12
N SER A 188 -11.28 7.79 2.44
CA SER A 188 -10.06 7.69 1.63
C SER A 188 -9.53 6.25 1.57
N PHE A 189 -9.48 5.56 2.71
CA PHE A 189 -9.07 4.14 2.78
C PHE A 189 -9.98 3.26 1.94
N LYS A 190 -11.30 3.35 2.15
CA LYS A 190 -12.31 2.60 1.39
C LYS A 190 -12.18 2.83 -0.11
N ALA A 191 -12.18 4.10 -0.54
CA ALA A 191 -12.08 4.43 -1.95
C ALA A 191 -10.77 3.93 -2.59
N THR A 192 -9.66 3.95 -1.83
CA THR A 192 -8.37 3.48 -2.34
C THR A 192 -8.35 1.96 -2.48
N VAL A 193 -8.77 1.22 -1.45
CA VAL A 193 -8.78 -0.24 -1.49
C VAL A 193 -9.70 -0.75 -2.59
N LEU A 194 -10.94 -0.20 -2.70
CA LEU A 194 -11.89 -0.62 -3.72
C LEU A 194 -11.39 -0.30 -5.13
N ALA A 195 -10.92 0.92 -5.38
CA ALA A 195 -10.39 1.30 -6.70
C ALA A 195 -9.22 0.41 -7.15
N MET A 196 -8.33 0.05 -6.22
CA MET A 196 -7.23 -0.88 -6.52
C MET A 196 -7.72 -2.31 -6.77
N MET A 197 -8.73 -2.79 -6.03
CA MET A 197 -9.33 -4.11 -6.25
C MET A 197 -10.07 -4.19 -7.59
N GLU A 198 -10.75 -3.12 -7.98
CA GLU A 198 -11.56 -3.05 -9.19
C GLU A 198 -10.72 -2.83 -10.46
N HIS A 199 -9.51 -2.33 -10.35
CA HIS A 199 -8.66 -2.08 -11.52
C HIS A 199 -8.32 -3.40 -12.25
N PRO A 200 -8.72 -3.55 -13.53
CA PRO A 200 -8.82 -4.85 -14.21
C PRO A 200 -7.47 -5.55 -14.43
N ARG A 201 -6.36 -4.81 -14.44
CA ARG A 201 -5.02 -5.33 -14.74
C ARG A 201 -4.03 -5.20 -13.57
N LEU A 202 -4.48 -4.66 -12.43
CA LEU A 202 -3.58 -4.51 -11.27
C LEU A 202 -3.32 -5.85 -10.58
N ASP A 203 -4.28 -6.76 -10.58
CA ASP A 203 -4.22 -8.06 -9.89
C ASP A 203 -3.85 -7.92 -8.40
N LEU A 204 -4.46 -6.94 -7.73
CA LEU A 204 -4.31 -6.82 -6.28
C LEU A 204 -4.80 -8.13 -5.64
N SER A 205 -3.91 -8.85 -4.98
CA SER A 205 -4.19 -10.20 -4.43
C SER A 205 -4.18 -10.24 -2.90
N GLY A 206 -3.68 -9.19 -2.25
CA GLY A 206 -3.75 -9.07 -0.80
C GLY A 206 -3.06 -7.84 -0.25
N LEU A 207 -3.46 -7.47 0.96
CA LEU A 207 -2.87 -6.36 1.71
C LEU A 207 -2.59 -6.78 3.16
N SER A 208 -1.42 -6.44 3.65
CA SER A 208 -1.25 -6.23 5.08
C SER A 208 -1.74 -4.82 5.40
N VAL A 209 -2.51 -4.68 6.45
CA VAL A 209 -3.05 -3.37 6.89
C VAL A 209 -2.47 -3.02 8.24
N THR A 210 -1.84 -1.84 8.32
CA THR A 210 -1.25 -1.34 9.56
C THR A 210 -1.96 -0.07 10.03
N ILE A 211 -1.39 0.57 11.05
CA ILE A 211 -1.90 1.85 11.58
C ILE A 211 -2.06 2.88 10.46
N PRO A 212 -3.11 3.71 10.53
CA PRO A 212 -4.20 3.69 11.49
C PRO A 212 -5.41 2.87 11.02
N HIS A 213 -5.30 2.07 9.95
CA HIS A 213 -6.42 1.53 9.18
C HIS A 213 -6.92 0.13 9.61
N LYS A 214 -6.38 -0.49 10.68
CA LYS A 214 -6.79 -1.84 11.11
C LYS A 214 -8.28 -1.95 11.48
N GLN A 215 -8.85 -0.91 12.08
CA GLN A 215 -10.30 -0.85 12.36
C GLN A 215 -11.09 -0.51 11.09
N ASN A 216 -10.56 0.34 10.23
CA ASN A 216 -11.16 0.69 8.94
C ASN A 216 -11.31 -0.54 8.03
N LEU A 217 -10.38 -1.49 8.10
CA LEU A 217 -10.48 -2.74 7.36
C LEU A 217 -11.68 -3.58 7.80
N VAL A 218 -11.93 -3.68 9.10
CA VAL A 218 -13.11 -4.39 9.64
C VAL A 218 -14.40 -3.68 9.26
N ARG A 219 -14.44 -2.35 9.35
CA ARG A 219 -15.59 -1.53 8.91
C ARG A 219 -15.88 -1.78 7.42
N LEU A 220 -14.86 -1.70 6.58
CA LEU A 220 -14.99 -1.96 5.13
C LEU A 220 -15.47 -3.38 4.84
N ALA A 221 -14.91 -4.38 5.52
CA ALA A 221 -15.32 -5.77 5.35
C ALA A 221 -16.81 -5.99 5.66
N ARG A 222 -17.31 -5.36 6.72
CA ARG A 222 -18.75 -5.41 7.08
C ARG A 222 -19.63 -4.73 6.03
N GLU A 223 -19.22 -3.56 5.54
CA GLU A 223 -19.95 -2.83 4.50
C GLU A 223 -20.00 -3.59 3.17
N GLN A 224 -18.94 -4.32 2.84
CA GLN A 224 -18.82 -5.08 1.59
C GLN A 224 -19.32 -6.53 1.69
N GLY A 225 -19.75 -6.97 2.87
CA GLY A 225 -20.13 -8.36 3.10
C GLY A 225 -18.97 -9.36 2.98
N TRP A 226 -17.72 -8.92 3.15
CA TRP A 226 -16.56 -9.79 3.11
C TRP A 226 -16.49 -10.69 4.34
N ARG A 227 -15.88 -11.86 4.16
CA ARG A 227 -15.70 -12.79 5.27
C ARG A 227 -14.72 -12.21 6.30
N LEU A 228 -15.15 -12.14 7.55
CA LEU A 228 -14.32 -11.81 8.71
C LEU A 228 -13.98 -13.09 9.48
N ASP A 229 -12.73 -13.25 9.88
CA ASP A 229 -12.39 -14.29 10.85
C ASP A 229 -12.99 -13.95 12.24
N PRO A 230 -13.27 -14.96 13.09
CA PRO A 230 -13.93 -14.73 14.38
C PRO A 230 -13.20 -13.71 15.26
N LEU A 231 -11.87 -13.74 15.29
CA LEU A 231 -11.09 -12.85 16.13
C LEU A 231 -11.15 -11.40 15.62
N SER A 232 -11.04 -11.17 14.31
CA SER A 232 -11.21 -9.84 13.71
C SER A 232 -12.60 -9.26 14.02
N SER A 233 -13.63 -10.12 13.99
CA SER A 233 -15.00 -9.71 14.33
C SER A 233 -15.12 -9.28 15.78
N LEU A 234 -14.57 -10.06 16.71
CA LEU A 234 -14.60 -9.80 18.16
C LEU A 234 -13.77 -8.56 18.55
N CYS A 235 -12.52 -8.51 18.14
CA CYS A 235 -11.65 -7.40 18.52
C CYS A 235 -11.87 -6.11 17.71
N GLY A 236 -12.65 -6.17 16.61
CA GLY A 236 -12.92 -5.02 15.75
C GLY A 236 -11.69 -4.47 15.04
N SER A 237 -10.66 -5.30 14.86
CA SER A 237 -9.38 -4.91 14.27
C SER A 237 -8.83 -6.06 13.42
N ALA A 238 -8.33 -5.74 12.23
CA ALA A 238 -7.74 -6.71 11.31
C ALA A 238 -6.51 -6.13 10.62
N ASN A 239 -5.56 -6.99 10.28
CA ASN A 239 -4.31 -6.59 9.63
C ASN A 239 -4.05 -7.27 8.29
N THR A 240 -4.94 -8.11 7.81
CA THR A 240 -4.74 -8.89 6.58
C THR A 240 -6.02 -8.92 5.75
N LEU A 241 -5.92 -8.50 4.50
CA LEU A 241 -6.93 -8.66 3.47
C LEU A 241 -6.41 -9.65 2.43
N ALA A 242 -7.07 -10.78 2.29
CA ALA A 242 -6.84 -11.74 1.22
C ALA A 242 -7.93 -11.56 0.15
N ILE A 243 -7.51 -11.43 -1.11
CA ILE A 243 -8.42 -11.20 -2.23
C ILE A 243 -8.34 -12.44 -3.13
N SER A 244 -9.47 -13.10 -3.33
CA SER A 244 -9.56 -14.23 -4.25
C SER A 244 -9.57 -13.74 -5.70
N PRO A 245 -8.99 -14.50 -6.63
CA PRO A 245 -9.14 -14.22 -8.06
C PRO A 245 -10.62 -14.08 -8.40
N SER A 246 -10.94 -13.21 -9.37
CA SER A 246 -12.29 -13.15 -9.91
C SER A 246 -12.64 -14.52 -10.48
N ALA A 247 -13.81 -15.05 -10.14
CA ALA A 247 -14.39 -16.15 -10.90
C ALA A 247 -14.55 -15.68 -12.35
N GLU A 248 -14.31 -16.56 -13.33
CA GLU A 248 -14.29 -16.22 -14.76
C GLU A 248 -15.57 -15.50 -15.18
N GLY A 249 -15.41 -14.27 -15.72
CA GLY A 249 -16.46 -13.45 -16.30
C GLY A 249 -16.39 -11.97 -15.92
N PRO A 250 -16.78 -11.05 -16.83
CA PRO A 250 -16.69 -9.61 -16.61
C PRO A 250 -17.59 -9.06 -15.49
N SER A 251 -18.45 -9.91 -14.91
CA SER A 251 -19.43 -9.56 -13.86
C SER A 251 -19.14 -10.18 -12.49
N ALA A 252 -18.07 -10.96 -12.34
CA ALA A 252 -17.76 -11.64 -11.08
C ALA A 252 -17.07 -10.67 -10.10
N SER A 253 -17.77 -10.28 -9.05
CA SER A 253 -17.19 -9.52 -7.94
C SER A 253 -16.07 -10.33 -7.27
N ARG A 254 -14.89 -9.72 -7.07
CA ARG A 254 -13.80 -10.34 -6.32
C ARG A 254 -14.25 -10.57 -4.88
N SER A 255 -14.19 -11.81 -4.41
CA SER A 255 -14.43 -12.10 -3.00
C SER A 255 -13.18 -11.79 -2.17
N ALA A 256 -13.41 -11.37 -0.94
CA ALA A 256 -12.33 -11.07 -0.02
C ALA A 256 -12.59 -11.66 1.37
N ALA A 257 -11.50 -11.93 2.07
CA ALA A 257 -11.52 -12.38 3.45
C ALA A 257 -10.53 -11.56 4.28
N VAL A 258 -10.92 -11.27 5.50
CA VAL A 258 -10.19 -10.39 6.40
C VAL A 258 -9.82 -11.14 7.67
N PHE A 259 -8.58 -11.00 8.11
CA PHE A 259 -8.00 -11.74 9.22
C PHE A 259 -7.20 -10.84 10.16
N ASN A 260 -7.08 -11.28 11.41
CA ASN A 260 -6.12 -10.75 12.36
C ASN A 260 -5.01 -11.79 12.63
N THR A 261 -3.85 -11.58 12.04
CA THR A 261 -2.69 -12.46 12.22
C THR A 261 -1.78 -12.02 13.37
N ASP A 262 -1.87 -10.76 13.85
CA ASP A 262 -1.04 -10.24 14.94
C ASP A 262 -1.27 -11.03 16.23
N ALA A 263 -2.52 -11.25 16.57
CA ALA A 263 -2.90 -11.93 17.80
C ALA A 263 -2.48 -13.40 17.81
N ARG A 264 -2.67 -14.09 16.68
CA ARG A 264 -2.22 -15.48 16.54
C ARG A 264 -0.70 -15.56 16.66
N ALA A 265 0.03 -14.70 15.96
CA ALA A 265 1.48 -14.64 16.02
C ALA A 265 1.99 -14.43 17.46
N ALA A 266 1.38 -13.51 18.22
CA ALA A 266 1.76 -13.26 19.61
C ALA A 266 1.56 -14.50 20.50
N VAL A 267 0.43 -15.19 20.36
CA VAL A 267 0.16 -16.43 21.14
C VAL A 267 1.12 -17.56 20.73
N GLU A 268 1.42 -17.73 19.46
CA GLU A 268 2.39 -18.73 18.99
C GLU A 268 3.82 -18.41 19.46
N CYS A 269 4.22 -17.15 19.50
CA CYS A 269 5.51 -16.75 20.09
C CYS A 269 5.60 -17.11 21.58
N LEU A 270 4.53 -16.89 22.35
CA LEU A 270 4.48 -17.29 23.75
C LEU A 270 4.60 -18.79 23.92
N ARG A 271 3.86 -19.55 23.11
CA ARG A 271 3.94 -21.03 23.12
C ARG A 271 5.34 -21.53 22.75
N GLY A 272 6.00 -20.88 21.80
CA GLY A 272 7.37 -21.21 21.39
C GLY A 272 8.40 -21.11 22.50
N VAL A 273 8.13 -20.29 23.54
CA VAL A 273 8.97 -20.20 24.76
C VAL A 273 8.35 -20.91 25.97
N GLY A 274 7.41 -21.82 25.73
CA GLY A 274 6.80 -22.64 26.77
C GLY A 274 5.71 -21.94 27.60
N VAL A 275 5.25 -20.75 27.18
CA VAL A 275 4.23 -19.99 27.90
C VAL A 275 2.84 -20.28 27.32
N VAL A 276 1.96 -20.89 28.13
CA VAL A 276 0.57 -21.15 27.77
C VAL A 276 -0.34 -20.16 28.49
N PRO A 277 -1.23 -19.45 27.79
CA PRO A 277 -2.06 -18.41 28.40
C PRO A 277 -2.99 -18.87 29.53
N LYS A 278 -3.43 -20.12 29.48
CA LYS A 278 -4.43 -20.67 30.43
C LYS A 278 -3.99 -20.54 31.89
N GLY A 279 -4.80 -19.86 32.67
CA GLY A 279 -4.59 -19.65 34.10
C GLY A 279 -3.56 -18.57 34.45
N LEU A 280 -2.94 -17.93 33.45
CA LEU A 280 -2.01 -16.82 33.73
C LEU A 280 -2.75 -15.52 33.99
N HIS A 281 -2.09 -14.64 34.78
CA HIS A 281 -2.45 -13.25 34.87
C HIS A 281 -1.48 -12.40 34.02
N VAL A 282 -2.00 -11.71 33.01
CA VAL A 282 -1.18 -10.99 32.03
C VAL A 282 -1.40 -9.49 32.13
N GLY A 283 -0.31 -8.74 32.27
CA GLY A 283 -0.30 -7.28 32.12
C GLY A 283 -0.19 -6.88 30.63
N LEU A 284 -1.22 -6.25 30.08
CA LEU A 284 -1.25 -5.76 28.71
C LEU A 284 -1.01 -4.25 28.67
N ILE A 285 0.08 -3.83 28.03
CA ILE A 285 0.42 -2.41 27.88
C ILE A 285 -0.07 -1.91 26.53
N GLY A 286 -1.02 -0.96 26.56
CA GLY A 286 -1.70 -0.41 25.40
C GLY A 286 -3.16 -0.84 25.27
N ALA A 287 -3.97 -0.03 24.58
CA ALA A 287 -5.37 -0.31 24.26
C ALA A 287 -5.72 -0.01 22.79
N GLY A 288 -4.71 -0.01 21.91
CA GLY A 288 -4.89 0.12 20.46
C GLY A 288 -5.30 -1.18 19.79
N GLY A 289 -5.42 -1.17 18.46
CA GLY A 289 -5.90 -2.32 17.69
C GLY A 289 -5.10 -3.61 17.88
N VAL A 290 -3.77 -3.53 17.98
CA VAL A 290 -2.89 -4.70 18.23
C VAL A 290 -3.08 -5.22 19.66
N ALA A 291 -3.03 -4.33 20.66
CA ALA A 291 -3.24 -4.70 22.05
C ALA A 291 -4.64 -5.32 22.25
N GLY A 292 -5.67 -4.74 21.62
CA GLY A 292 -7.00 -5.31 21.62
C GLY A 292 -7.04 -6.74 21.08
N ALA A 293 -6.47 -6.96 19.90
CA ALA A 293 -6.46 -8.28 19.28
C ALA A 293 -5.69 -9.32 20.13
N ILE A 294 -4.51 -8.96 20.64
CA ILE A 294 -3.73 -9.83 21.54
C ILE A 294 -4.48 -10.11 22.82
N GLY A 295 -5.11 -9.07 23.43
CA GLY A 295 -5.91 -9.22 24.65
C GLY A 295 -7.07 -10.20 24.47
N PHE A 296 -7.82 -10.10 23.37
CA PHE A 296 -8.88 -11.06 23.05
C PHE A 296 -8.33 -12.48 22.88
N ALA A 297 -7.22 -12.64 22.17
CA ALA A 297 -6.63 -13.98 21.96
C ALA A 297 -6.12 -14.61 23.27
N LEU A 298 -5.51 -13.82 24.15
CA LEU A 298 -5.05 -14.28 25.46
C LEU A 298 -6.23 -14.66 26.36
N ALA A 299 -7.28 -13.84 26.39
CA ALA A 299 -8.50 -14.11 27.16
C ALA A 299 -9.21 -15.36 26.69
N LEU A 300 -9.37 -15.55 25.37
CA LEU A 300 -9.89 -16.80 24.76
C LEU A 300 -9.00 -18.00 25.07
N GLY A 301 -7.69 -17.78 25.23
CA GLY A 301 -6.73 -18.78 25.70
C GLY A 301 -6.78 -19.08 27.20
N GLY A 302 -7.68 -18.45 27.96
CA GLY A 302 -7.90 -18.67 29.39
C GLY A 302 -7.03 -17.82 30.33
N ALA A 303 -6.43 -16.73 29.86
CA ALA A 303 -5.73 -15.77 30.71
C ALA A 303 -6.70 -14.75 31.34
N SER A 304 -6.37 -14.28 32.56
CA SER A 304 -6.92 -13.06 33.11
C SER A 304 -6.02 -11.86 32.73
N LEU A 305 -6.60 -10.67 32.55
CA LEU A 305 -5.86 -9.53 32.07
C LEU A 305 -5.89 -8.33 33.01
N THR A 306 -4.81 -7.57 33.05
CA THR A 306 -4.80 -6.20 33.54
C THR A 306 -4.31 -5.28 32.44
N ILE A 307 -5.13 -4.31 32.02
CA ILE A 307 -4.83 -3.42 30.88
C ILE A 307 -4.32 -2.08 31.39
N PHE A 308 -3.15 -1.70 30.90
CA PHE A 308 -2.48 -0.44 31.22
C PHE A 308 -2.46 0.42 29.95
N ASN A 309 -2.96 1.65 30.03
CA ASN A 309 -2.93 2.58 28.92
C ASN A 309 -2.85 4.03 29.38
N ARG A 310 -2.29 4.90 28.56
CA ARG A 310 -2.22 6.34 28.81
C ARG A 310 -3.62 6.97 28.99
N SER A 311 -4.61 6.53 28.19
CA SER A 311 -6.01 6.86 28.38
C SER A 311 -6.68 5.79 29.24
N ALA A 312 -7.12 6.14 30.44
CA ALA A 312 -7.86 5.26 31.36
C ALA A 312 -9.20 4.82 30.74
N GLU A 313 -9.83 5.68 29.95
CA GLU A 313 -11.08 5.37 29.25
C GLU A 313 -10.88 4.28 28.19
N ALA A 314 -9.84 4.39 27.38
CA ALA A 314 -9.52 3.38 26.36
C ALA A 314 -9.21 2.02 27.01
N ALA A 315 -8.49 2.00 28.14
CA ALA A 315 -8.23 0.77 28.90
C ALA A 315 -9.53 0.15 29.45
N ARG A 316 -10.44 0.97 30.01
CA ARG A 316 -11.76 0.52 30.45
C ARG A 316 -12.55 -0.11 29.33
N ASN A 317 -12.73 0.63 28.27
CA ASN A 317 -13.52 0.20 27.11
C ASN A 317 -13.02 -1.14 26.55
N LEU A 318 -11.69 -1.33 26.51
CA LEU A 318 -11.10 -2.59 26.06
C LEU A 318 -11.33 -3.72 27.06
N ALA A 319 -11.13 -3.48 28.37
CA ALA A 319 -11.35 -4.47 29.41
C ALA A 319 -12.81 -4.93 29.45
N ASP A 320 -13.76 -3.99 29.43
CA ASP A 320 -15.19 -4.27 29.43
C ASP A 320 -15.62 -5.09 28.19
N ARG A 321 -15.08 -4.76 27.03
CA ARG A 321 -15.32 -5.52 25.80
C ARG A 321 -14.78 -6.94 25.90
N ILE A 322 -13.54 -7.11 26.35
CA ILE A 322 -12.94 -8.44 26.52
C ILE A 322 -13.77 -9.27 27.50
N SER A 323 -14.11 -8.73 28.66
CA SER A 323 -14.88 -9.46 29.66
C SER A 323 -16.26 -9.86 29.14
N ARG A 324 -16.96 -8.98 28.46
CA ARG A 324 -18.29 -9.23 27.92
C ARG A 324 -18.29 -10.30 26.83
N GLU A 325 -17.33 -10.24 25.90
CA GLU A 325 -17.31 -11.10 24.72
C GLU A 325 -16.64 -12.46 24.98
N THR A 326 -15.78 -12.58 26.00
CA THR A 326 -15.03 -13.82 26.27
C THR A 326 -15.41 -14.49 27.61
N GLY A 327 -16.10 -13.79 28.50
CA GLY A 327 -16.34 -14.23 29.88
C GLY A 327 -15.08 -14.21 30.77
N ALA A 328 -13.95 -13.78 30.24
CA ALA A 328 -12.69 -13.71 31.00
C ALA A 328 -12.67 -12.49 31.92
N THR A 329 -11.94 -12.60 33.05
CA THR A 329 -11.70 -11.47 33.94
C THR A 329 -10.70 -10.50 33.32
N ALA A 330 -11.14 -9.30 32.97
CA ALA A 330 -10.26 -8.22 32.54
C ALA A 330 -10.44 -7.01 33.43
N ASN A 331 -9.39 -6.65 34.13
CA ASN A 331 -9.35 -5.53 35.06
C ASN A 331 -8.55 -4.37 34.49
N ARG A 332 -8.77 -3.17 35.03
CA ARG A 332 -7.97 -1.98 34.70
C ARG A 332 -7.06 -1.63 35.89
N ARG A 333 -5.93 -1.02 35.60
CA ARG A 333 -5.13 -0.27 36.57
C ARG A 333 -4.80 1.12 36.04
N GLU A 334 -5.15 2.13 36.80
CA GLU A 334 -4.67 3.48 36.54
C GLU A 334 -3.25 3.56 37.13
N GLN A 335 -2.25 3.55 36.27
CA GLN A 335 -0.89 3.91 36.67
C GLN A 335 -0.23 4.69 35.53
N LYS A 336 0.27 5.89 35.88
CA LYS A 336 1.22 6.61 35.02
C LYS A 336 2.53 5.81 35.06
N PHE A 337 2.77 5.00 34.05
CA PHE A 337 4.08 4.40 33.85
C PHE A 337 4.99 5.39 33.15
N GLN A 338 6.02 5.84 33.84
CA GLN A 338 7.20 6.39 33.21
C GLN A 338 8.09 5.18 32.87
N VAL A 339 7.97 4.65 31.66
CA VAL A 339 8.88 3.61 31.16
C VAL A 339 10.11 4.31 30.62
N SER A 340 11.18 4.32 31.38
CA SER A 340 12.51 4.57 30.86
C SER A 340 12.97 3.29 30.15
N LEU A 341 12.91 3.30 28.82
CA LEU A 341 13.54 2.26 28.02
C LEU A 341 15.01 2.63 27.83
N ASP A 342 15.84 2.19 28.75
CA ASP A 342 17.28 2.06 28.50
C ASP A 342 17.50 0.85 27.58
N ILE A 343 17.43 1.08 26.29
CA ILE A 343 17.88 0.11 25.28
C ILE A 343 19.40 0.32 25.15
N LYS A 344 20.18 -0.58 25.77
CA LYS A 344 21.60 -0.75 25.46
C LYS A 344 21.78 -1.51 24.15
#